data_7a1e7cc64ba48509727a3215d14aa207
#
_entry.id   7a1e7cc64ba48509727a3215d14aa207
#
_cell.length_a   1.000
_cell.length_b   1.000
_cell.length_c   1.000
_cell.angle_alpha   90.00
_cell.angle_beta   90.00
_cell.angle_gamma   90.00
#
_symmetry.space_group_name_H-M   'P 1'
#
loop_
_entity.id
_entity.type
_entity.pdbx_description
1 polymer ?
#
loop_
_entity_poly.entity_id
_entity_poly.type
_entity_poly.pdbx_seq_one_letter_code
_entity_poly.pdbx_strand_id
1 'polypeptide(L)'
;MKKIMFIAALIMCIGTLQAQSKKLKEVEIKTSAVCGMCKTSIERDLAFEKGVKSSNLNLENKMLTVIYNPKKTSPEKIRQAVTKVGYDADDLPADEKAYDKLEACCKKENSPH
;
A
#
# COMPACT_ATOMS: atom_id res chain seq x y z
N MET A 1 -48.36 -13.13 16.62
CA MET A 1 -47.88 -13.27 15.25
C MET A 1 -47.29 -12.00 14.68
N LYS A 2 -47.94 -10.85 14.83
CA LYS A 2 -47.42 -9.56 14.33
C LYS A 2 -46.10 -9.14 14.96
N LYS A 3 -45.89 -9.47 16.22
CA LYS A 3 -44.67 -9.11 16.94
C LYS A 3 -43.43 -9.87 16.43
N ILE A 4 -43.61 -11.06 15.94
CA ILE A 4 -42.53 -11.93 15.43
C ILE A 4 -42.00 -11.38 14.09
N MET A 5 -42.90 -10.84 13.25
CA MET A 5 -42.53 -10.27 11.97
C MET A 5 -41.65 -9.00 12.12
N PHE A 6 -41.92 -8.20 13.13
CA PHE A 6 -41.13 -6.99 13.41
C PHE A 6 -39.71 -7.33 13.84
N ILE A 7 -39.52 -8.37 14.64
CA ILE A 7 -38.22 -8.79 15.13
C ILE A 7 -37.36 -9.32 13.97
N ALA A 8 -37.96 -10.07 13.06
CA ALA A 8 -37.25 -10.60 11.89
C ALA A 8 -36.77 -9.49 10.97
N ALA A 9 -37.56 -8.45 10.75
CA ALA A 9 -37.19 -7.30 9.93
C ALA A 9 -36.02 -6.53 10.53
N LEU A 10 -35.99 -6.41 11.84
CA LEU A 10 -34.92 -5.70 12.54
C LEU A 10 -33.56 -6.43 12.41
N ILE A 11 -33.60 -7.75 12.49
CA ILE A 11 -32.40 -8.57 12.37
C ILE A 11 -31.81 -8.46 10.96
N MET A 12 -32.62 -8.40 9.93
CA MET A 12 -32.17 -8.25 8.55
C MET A 12 -31.47 -6.91 8.33
N CYS A 13 -31.93 -5.84 8.95
CA CYS A 13 -31.30 -4.52 8.83
C CYS A 13 -29.89 -4.50 9.41
N ILE A 14 -29.66 -5.18 10.54
CA ILE A 14 -28.34 -5.23 11.18
C ILE A 14 -27.36 -6.00 10.30
N GLY A 15 -27.76 -7.09 9.70
CA GLY A 15 -26.91 -7.86 8.79
C GLY A 15 -26.47 -7.07 7.57
N THR A 16 -27.36 -6.23 7.03
CA THR A 16 -27.06 -5.41 5.87
C THR A 16 -25.97 -4.36 6.16
N LEU A 17 -25.99 -3.78 7.36
CA LEU A 17 -25.01 -2.79 7.77
C LEU A 17 -23.60 -3.38 7.89
N GLN A 18 -23.48 -4.60 8.37
CA GLN A 18 -22.19 -5.26 8.50
C GLN A 18 -21.57 -5.61 7.14
N ALA A 19 -22.39 -5.90 6.15
CA ALA A 19 -21.92 -6.24 4.82
C ALA A 19 -21.26 -5.07 4.08
N GLN A 20 -21.44 -3.83 4.54
CA GLN A 20 -20.88 -2.63 3.91
C GLN A 20 -19.55 -2.21 4.50
N SER A 21 -19.07 -2.86 5.56
CA SER A 21 -17.83 -2.45 6.19
C SER A 21 -16.62 -3.07 5.53
N LYS A 22 -15.72 -2.21 5.09
CA LYS A 22 -14.30 -2.47 4.77
C LYS A 22 -14.00 -3.49 3.68
N LYS A 23 -13.91 -3.01 2.47
CA LYS A 23 -13.28 -3.80 1.39
C LYS A 23 -11.88 -3.24 1.17
N LEU A 24 -10.90 -3.83 1.82
CA LEU A 24 -9.50 -3.52 1.56
C LEU A 24 -8.99 -4.46 0.48
N LYS A 25 -8.04 -3.97 -0.30
CA LYS A 25 -7.40 -4.76 -1.35
C LYS A 25 -5.90 -4.80 -1.11
N GLU A 26 -5.25 -5.72 -1.77
CA GLU A 26 -3.81 -5.90 -1.67
C GLU A 26 -3.19 -5.76 -3.06
N VAL A 27 -2.04 -5.11 -3.15
CA VAL A 27 -1.25 -5.03 -4.37
C VAL A 27 0.20 -5.33 -4.04
N GLU A 28 0.89 -6.04 -4.94
CA GLU A 28 2.31 -6.28 -4.86
C GLU A 28 3.03 -5.46 -5.92
N ILE A 29 4.10 -4.78 -5.52
CA ILE A 29 4.85 -3.89 -6.40
C ILE A 29 6.32 -4.27 -6.32
N LYS A 30 6.94 -4.54 -7.46
CA LYS A 30 8.38 -4.79 -7.54
C LYS A 30 9.11 -3.46 -7.41
N THR A 31 10.06 -3.38 -6.49
CA THR A 31 10.82 -2.15 -6.24
C THR A 31 12.29 -2.32 -6.53
N SER A 32 13.01 -1.22 -6.56
CA SER A 32 14.48 -1.19 -6.68
C SER A 32 15.16 -1.03 -5.31
N ALA A 33 14.43 -1.29 -4.22
CA ALA A 33 14.99 -1.18 -2.87
C ALA A 33 16.07 -2.24 -2.64
N VAL A 34 17.16 -1.85 -1.96
CA VAL A 34 18.32 -2.72 -1.79
C VAL A 34 18.76 -2.94 -0.34
N CYS A 35 18.26 -2.16 0.60
CA CYS A 35 18.72 -2.26 2.01
C CYS A 35 17.61 -1.90 3.01
N GLY A 36 17.91 -2.10 4.28
CA GLY A 36 16.96 -1.81 5.36
C GLY A 36 16.53 -0.36 5.44
N MET A 37 17.40 0.58 5.08
CA MET A 37 17.05 2.00 5.03
C MET A 37 16.00 2.27 3.96
N CYS A 38 16.09 1.58 2.83
CA CYS A 38 15.11 1.66 1.76
C CYS A 38 13.74 1.20 2.24
N LYS A 39 13.72 0.06 2.92
CA LYS A 39 12.48 -0.49 3.51
C LYS A 39 11.84 0.51 4.46
N THR A 40 12.63 1.06 5.37
CA THR A 40 12.14 2.04 6.34
C THR A 40 11.57 3.28 5.66
N SER A 41 12.27 3.81 4.67
CA SER A 41 11.84 5.01 3.95
C SER A 41 10.54 4.79 3.19
N ILE A 42 10.44 3.68 2.47
CA ILE A 42 9.23 3.37 1.69
C ILE A 42 8.03 3.17 2.62
N GLU A 43 8.18 2.34 3.64
CA GLU A 43 7.08 2.04 4.55
C GLU A 43 6.63 3.27 5.33
N ARG A 44 7.59 4.10 5.75
CA ARG A 44 7.27 5.35 6.45
C ARG A 44 6.48 6.30 5.56
N ASP A 45 6.96 6.54 4.35
CA ASP A 45 6.32 7.49 3.45
C ASP A 45 4.95 6.99 2.99
N LEU A 46 4.81 5.69 2.74
CA LEU A 46 3.52 5.13 2.36
C LEU A 46 2.50 5.17 3.50
N ALA A 47 2.96 5.18 4.75
CA ALA A 47 2.06 5.31 5.89
C ALA A 47 1.28 6.63 5.87
N PHE A 48 1.82 7.65 5.21
CA PHE A 48 1.15 8.95 5.07
C PHE A 48 0.38 9.09 3.76
N GLU A 49 0.46 8.10 2.88
CA GLU A 49 -0.25 8.15 1.61
C GLU A 49 -1.73 7.87 1.81
N LYS A 50 -2.57 8.72 1.20
CA LYS A 50 -4.02 8.59 1.31
C LYS A 50 -4.48 7.21 0.83
N GLY A 51 -5.28 6.56 1.65
CA GLY A 51 -5.88 5.27 1.28
C GLY A 51 -5.00 4.05 1.56
N VAL A 52 -3.75 4.24 1.93
CA VAL A 52 -2.87 3.13 2.31
C VAL A 52 -3.14 2.74 3.75
N LYS A 53 -3.43 1.47 3.98
CA LYS A 53 -3.67 0.93 5.31
C LYS A 53 -2.37 0.42 5.94
N SER A 54 -1.59 -0.32 5.18
CA SER A 54 -0.30 -0.85 5.63
C SER A 54 0.56 -1.21 4.44
N SER A 55 1.86 -1.30 4.67
CA SER A 55 2.80 -1.74 3.65
C SER A 55 3.92 -2.54 4.29
N ASN A 56 4.46 -3.48 3.53
CA ASN A 56 5.57 -4.32 3.97
C ASN A 56 6.47 -4.64 2.78
N LEU A 57 7.74 -4.26 2.88
CA LEU A 57 8.73 -4.54 1.86
C LEU A 57 9.56 -5.75 2.26
N ASN A 58 9.59 -6.75 1.39
CA ASN A 58 10.46 -7.90 1.54
C ASN A 58 11.77 -7.62 0.80
N LEU A 59 12.87 -7.51 1.55
CA LEU A 59 14.17 -7.17 0.96
C LEU A 59 14.80 -8.30 0.15
N GLU A 60 14.40 -9.55 0.40
CA GLU A 60 14.95 -10.68 -0.34
C GLU A 60 14.51 -10.66 -1.81
N ASN A 61 13.24 -10.39 -2.05
CA ASN A 61 12.70 -10.36 -3.42
C ASN A 61 12.35 -8.96 -3.90
N LYS A 62 12.52 -7.94 -3.05
CA LYS A 62 12.22 -6.54 -3.35
C LYS A 62 10.75 -6.26 -3.63
N MET A 63 9.87 -7.16 -3.20
CA MET A 63 8.44 -7.02 -3.38
C MET A 63 7.82 -6.25 -2.24
N LEU A 64 7.08 -5.22 -2.58
CA LEU A 64 6.33 -4.39 -1.64
C LEU A 64 4.87 -4.81 -1.68
N THR A 65 4.35 -5.25 -0.54
CA THR A 65 2.94 -5.60 -0.40
C THR A 65 2.22 -4.44 0.28
N VAL A 66 1.18 -3.91 -0.36
CA VAL A 66 0.43 -2.77 0.16
C VAL A 66 -1.05 -3.14 0.31
N ILE A 67 -1.58 -2.91 1.50
CA ILE A 67 -3.01 -3.06 1.78
C ILE A 67 -3.63 -1.66 1.70
N TYR A 68 -4.66 -1.50 0.90
CA TYR A 68 -5.22 -0.17 0.64
C TYR A 68 -6.74 -0.20 0.50
N ASN A 69 -7.34 0.98 0.65
CA ASN A 69 -8.77 1.19 0.45
C ASN A 69 -8.98 1.61 -1.00
N PRO A 70 -9.65 0.76 -1.83
CA PRO A 70 -9.82 1.05 -3.25
C PRO A 70 -10.73 2.25 -3.53
N LYS A 71 -11.46 2.71 -2.54
CA LYS A 71 -12.28 3.92 -2.67
C LYS A 71 -11.45 5.20 -2.57
N LYS A 72 -10.25 5.12 -1.98
CA LYS A 72 -9.42 6.29 -1.71
C LYS A 72 -8.16 6.35 -2.56
N THR A 73 -7.68 5.20 -3.03
CA THR A 73 -6.47 5.14 -3.83
C THR A 73 -6.54 3.98 -4.81
N SER A 74 -5.49 3.77 -5.57
CA SER A 74 -5.41 2.71 -6.58
C SER A 74 -3.99 2.18 -6.66
N PRO A 75 -3.76 0.98 -7.22
CA PRO A 75 -2.40 0.49 -7.44
C PRO A 75 -1.51 1.47 -8.20
N GLU A 76 -2.06 2.15 -9.20
CA GLU A 76 -1.31 3.11 -9.98
C GLU A 76 -0.86 4.31 -9.15
N LYS A 77 -1.74 4.84 -8.32
CA LYS A 77 -1.38 5.95 -7.42
C LYS A 77 -0.35 5.52 -6.38
N ILE A 78 -0.43 4.28 -5.91
CA ILE A 78 0.54 3.73 -4.97
C ILE A 78 1.91 3.59 -5.64
N ARG A 79 1.96 3.10 -6.90
CA ARG A 79 3.22 3.04 -7.65
C ARG A 79 3.83 4.42 -7.81
N GLN A 80 3.02 5.41 -8.15
CA GLN A 80 3.49 6.80 -8.26
C GLN A 80 4.07 7.29 -6.95
N ALA A 81 3.43 6.97 -5.82
CA ALA A 81 3.93 7.34 -4.50
C ALA A 81 5.30 6.73 -4.23
N VAL A 82 5.50 5.46 -4.60
CA VAL A 82 6.80 4.78 -4.45
C VAL A 82 7.87 5.49 -5.28
N THR A 83 7.56 5.89 -6.51
CA THR A 83 8.54 6.59 -7.35
C THR A 83 8.94 7.93 -6.76
N LYS A 84 8.04 8.60 -6.07
CA LYS A 84 8.32 9.89 -5.42
C LYS A 84 9.22 9.74 -4.20
N VAL A 85 9.28 8.56 -3.61
CA VAL A 85 10.23 8.25 -2.55
C VAL A 85 11.64 8.08 -3.12
N GLY A 86 11.75 7.67 -4.38
CA GLY A 86 13.03 7.51 -5.07
C GLY A 86 13.30 6.11 -5.58
N TYR A 87 12.29 5.25 -5.65
CA TYR A 87 12.45 3.86 -6.06
C TYR A 87 11.60 3.54 -7.28
N ASP A 88 12.09 2.60 -8.10
CA ASP A 88 11.28 2.08 -9.19
C ASP A 88 10.08 1.34 -8.62
N ALA A 89 8.95 1.40 -9.32
CA ALA A 89 7.72 0.73 -8.92
C ALA A 89 7.16 0.01 -10.15
N ASP A 90 7.36 -1.29 -10.22
CA ASP A 90 7.06 -2.11 -11.40
C ASP A 90 7.71 -1.47 -12.65
N ASP A 91 6.91 -1.07 -13.63
CA ASP A 91 7.41 -0.46 -14.87
C ASP A 91 7.70 1.04 -14.75
N LEU A 92 7.29 1.67 -13.65
CA LEU A 92 7.51 3.09 -13.47
C LEU A 92 8.91 3.35 -12.92
N PRO A 93 9.71 4.18 -13.59
CA PRO A 93 11.03 4.53 -13.05
C PRO A 93 10.91 5.49 -11.87
N ALA A 94 11.87 5.43 -10.97
CA ALA A 94 11.96 6.35 -9.86
C ALA A 94 12.00 7.81 -10.35
N ASP A 95 11.44 8.72 -9.56
CA ASP A 95 11.60 10.14 -9.80
C ASP A 95 13.09 10.50 -9.67
N GLU A 96 13.66 11.15 -10.69
CA GLU A 96 15.09 11.42 -10.72
C GLU A 96 15.57 12.24 -9.54
N LYS A 97 14.85 13.29 -9.20
CA LYS A 97 15.23 14.15 -8.08
C LYS A 97 15.19 13.41 -6.75
N ALA A 98 14.17 12.58 -6.57
CA ALA A 98 14.05 11.78 -5.36
C ALA A 98 15.15 10.73 -5.29
N TYR A 99 15.46 10.07 -6.40
CA TYR A 99 16.53 9.09 -6.46
C TYR A 99 17.88 9.71 -6.10
N ASP A 100 18.16 10.89 -6.63
CA ASP A 100 19.43 11.59 -6.37
C ASP A 100 19.61 11.95 -4.89
N LYS A 101 18.51 12.11 -4.17
CA LYS A 101 18.53 12.42 -2.73
C LYS A 101 18.67 11.20 -1.84
N LEU A 102 18.60 9.99 -2.39
CA LEU A 102 18.74 8.78 -1.59
C LEU A 102 20.15 8.66 -1.02
N GLU A 103 20.26 8.05 0.16
CA GLU A 103 21.55 7.65 0.69
C GLU A 103 22.24 6.70 -0.30
N ALA A 104 23.57 6.74 -0.33
CA ALA A 104 24.34 5.94 -1.27
C ALA A 104 23.97 4.46 -1.19
N CYS A 105 23.73 3.94 0.02
CA CYS A 105 23.38 2.53 0.20
C CYS A 105 22.00 2.17 -0.38
N CYS A 106 21.15 3.17 -0.64
CA CYS A 106 19.82 2.96 -1.19
C CYS A 106 19.76 3.10 -2.70
N LYS A 107 20.83 3.52 -3.33
CA LYS A 107 20.91 3.63 -4.78
C LYS A 107 21.24 2.27 -5.38
N LYS A 108 20.51 1.88 -6.41
CA LYS A 108 20.67 0.57 -7.05
C LYS A 108 22.05 0.34 -7.64
N GLU A 109 22.78 1.42 -7.93
CA GLU A 109 24.13 1.36 -8.46
C GLU A 109 25.16 0.90 -7.43
N ASN A 110 24.85 1.01 -6.16
CA ASN A 110 25.76 0.68 -5.07
C ASN A 110 25.42 -0.63 -4.36
N SER A 111 24.65 -1.49 -5.01
CA SER A 111 24.36 -2.81 -4.44
C SER A 111 25.58 -3.73 -4.63
N PRO A 112 25.65 -4.87 -3.93
CA PRO A 112 24.65 -5.42 -3.00
C PRO A 112 24.83 -4.94 -1.58
N HIS A 113 23.72 -4.98 -0.86
CA HIS A 113 23.68 -4.61 0.55
C HIS A 113 22.99 -5.66 1.40
#